data_78a38ce4cafd5b9adee931f4237a9fed
#
_entry.id   78a38ce4cafd5b9adee931f4237a9fed
#
_cell.length_a   1.000
_cell.length_b   1.000
_cell.length_c   1.000
_cell.angle_alpha   90.00
_cell.angle_beta   90.00
_cell.angle_gamma   90.00
#
_symmetry.space_group_name_H-M   'P 1'
#
loop_
_entity.id
_entity.type
_entity.pdbx_description
1 polymer ?
#
loop_
_entity_poly.entity_id
_entity_poly.type
_entity_poly.pdbx_seq_one_letter_code
_entity_poly.pdbx_strand_id
1 'polypeptide(L)'
;SYTLRALKSGESTDISGLYADWAEALEWQSGQLSIQYNSTDGTGWIGWYDGETQWCLSAGDGADAPLVNTAYSIMQTLGYDVDVAPEGASDVVYSAEPRDGLAVASCAFTLDGVRWTYSMAATSQVELPFQDISGLPDYAVTEDAQILWCPAVISYDESGAGKITWFDVAPGLVYSLSADNSAGRDALLDMANRLFTPAQGEVG
;
A
#
# COMPACT_ATOMS: atom_id res chain seq x y z
N SER A 1 8.91 -18.82 -12.99
CA SER A 1 8.09 -18.37 -14.15
C SER A 1 6.77 -17.83 -13.68
N TYR A 2 6.22 -16.84 -14.42
CA TYR A 2 4.90 -16.25 -14.13
C TYR A 2 3.87 -16.69 -15.16
N THR A 3 2.62 -16.80 -14.72
CA THR A 3 1.46 -17.01 -15.61
C THR A 3 0.44 -15.91 -15.38
N LEU A 4 0.12 -15.14 -16.43
CA LEU A 4 -0.94 -14.13 -16.39
C LEU A 4 -2.22 -14.70 -17.02
N ARG A 5 -3.34 -14.55 -16.33
CA ARG A 5 -4.68 -14.93 -16.79
C ARG A 5 -5.63 -13.75 -16.70
N ALA A 6 -6.65 -13.73 -17.55
CA ALA A 6 -7.73 -12.76 -17.51
C ALA A 6 -9.05 -13.45 -17.83
N LEU A 7 -10.11 -13.03 -17.13
CA LEU A 7 -11.48 -13.53 -17.33
C LEU A 7 -12.46 -12.37 -17.18
N LYS A 8 -13.37 -12.20 -18.12
CA LYS A 8 -14.53 -11.32 -17.92
C LYS A 8 -15.46 -11.96 -16.89
N SER A 9 -15.72 -11.25 -15.82
CA SER A 9 -16.50 -11.74 -14.68
C SER A 9 -17.38 -10.63 -14.12
N GLY A 10 -18.51 -10.97 -13.55
CA GLY A 10 -19.37 -10.04 -12.80
C GLY A 10 -18.96 -9.89 -11.33
N GLU A 11 -17.96 -10.64 -10.88
CA GLU A 11 -17.47 -10.63 -9.51
C GLU A 11 -15.99 -11.01 -9.46
N SER A 12 -15.32 -10.61 -8.37
CA SER A 12 -13.94 -11.05 -8.08
C SER A 12 -13.93 -12.55 -7.81
N THR A 13 -13.02 -13.27 -8.46
CA THR A 13 -12.91 -14.73 -8.33
C THR A 13 -11.48 -15.20 -8.53
N ASP A 14 -11.11 -16.30 -7.86
CA ASP A 14 -9.81 -16.93 -8.07
C ASP A 14 -9.77 -17.66 -9.41
N ILE A 15 -8.91 -17.20 -10.30
CA ILE A 15 -8.59 -17.82 -11.58
C ILE A 15 -7.12 -18.27 -11.66
N SER A 16 -6.43 -18.34 -10.52
CA SER A 16 -5.01 -18.72 -10.47
C SER A 16 -4.75 -20.13 -10.96
N GLY A 17 -5.71 -21.02 -10.74
CA GLY A 17 -5.55 -22.47 -10.96
C GLY A 17 -4.60 -23.12 -9.95
N LEU A 18 -4.28 -22.41 -8.87
CA LEU A 18 -3.48 -22.90 -7.76
C LEU A 18 -4.39 -23.17 -6.56
N TYR A 19 -4.16 -24.30 -5.90
CA TYR A 19 -4.92 -24.70 -4.72
C TYR A 19 -3.92 -25.10 -3.63
N ALA A 20 -3.89 -24.31 -2.57
CA ALA A 20 -3.05 -24.56 -1.40
C ALA A 20 -3.70 -24.00 -0.14
N ASP A 21 -3.25 -24.47 1.01
CA ASP A 21 -3.50 -23.79 2.29
C ASP A 21 -2.50 -22.62 2.35
N TRP A 22 -2.98 -21.42 2.04
CA TRP A 22 -2.14 -20.23 1.95
C TRP A 22 -1.70 -19.78 3.33
N ALA A 23 -0.39 -19.63 3.53
CA ALA A 23 0.17 -19.08 4.76
C ALA A 23 -0.11 -17.58 4.90
N GLU A 24 -0.17 -16.87 3.76
CA GLU A 24 -0.54 -15.47 3.66
C GLU A 24 -1.74 -15.32 2.73
N ALA A 25 -2.76 -14.62 3.19
CA ALA A 25 -3.95 -14.27 2.42
C ALA A 25 -4.31 -12.82 2.75
N LEU A 26 -4.11 -11.92 1.77
CA LEU A 26 -4.27 -10.48 1.94
C LEU A 26 -5.25 -9.94 0.92
N GLU A 27 -6.05 -8.94 1.32
CA GLU A 27 -6.98 -8.23 0.43
C GLU A 27 -6.88 -6.73 0.69
N TRP A 28 -6.85 -5.93 -0.37
CA TRP A 28 -6.86 -4.47 -0.28
C TRP A 28 -7.47 -3.82 -1.51
N GLN A 29 -7.71 -2.50 -1.43
CA GLN A 29 -8.13 -1.69 -2.57
C GLN A 29 -6.98 -0.81 -3.04
N SER A 30 -6.83 -0.65 -4.36
CA SER A 30 -5.92 0.30 -4.96
C SER A 30 -6.64 1.04 -6.09
N GLY A 31 -7.00 2.30 -5.86
CA GLY A 31 -7.90 3.01 -6.75
C GLY A 31 -9.26 2.31 -6.84
N GLN A 32 -9.66 1.92 -8.05
CA GLN A 32 -10.89 1.16 -8.30
C GLN A 32 -10.69 -0.35 -8.30
N LEU A 33 -9.47 -0.83 -8.09
CA LEU A 33 -9.14 -2.25 -8.11
C LEU A 33 -9.33 -2.89 -6.75
N SER A 34 -10.02 -4.03 -6.71
CA SER A 34 -10.00 -4.96 -5.59
C SER A 34 -8.85 -5.94 -5.81
N ILE A 35 -7.90 -6.01 -4.89
CA ILE A 35 -6.70 -6.81 -5.01
C ILE A 35 -6.69 -7.91 -3.96
N GLN A 36 -6.34 -9.13 -4.37
CA GLN A 36 -6.17 -10.30 -3.51
C GLN A 36 -4.78 -10.89 -3.73
N TYR A 37 -4.11 -11.24 -2.64
CA TYR A 37 -2.79 -11.86 -2.68
C TYR A 37 -2.76 -13.08 -1.77
N ASN A 38 -2.27 -14.20 -2.29
CA ASN A 38 -2.14 -15.45 -1.55
C ASN A 38 -0.77 -16.07 -1.83
N SER A 39 -0.05 -16.46 -0.79
CA SER A 39 1.26 -17.08 -0.92
C SER A 39 1.57 -18.13 0.14
N THR A 40 2.43 -19.06 -0.22
CA THR A 40 3.07 -20.04 0.66
C THR A 40 4.41 -20.44 0.05
N ASP A 41 5.51 -20.33 0.80
CA ASP A 41 6.84 -20.83 0.44
C ASP A 41 7.29 -20.46 -0.99
N GLY A 42 7.10 -19.22 -1.43
CA GLY A 42 7.53 -18.74 -2.74
C GLY A 42 6.61 -19.13 -3.92
N THR A 43 5.54 -19.86 -3.63
CA THR A 43 4.43 -20.09 -4.57
C THR A 43 3.26 -19.20 -4.21
N GLY A 44 2.64 -18.56 -5.17
CA GLY A 44 1.51 -17.69 -4.87
C GLY A 44 0.86 -17.09 -6.10
N TRP A 45 -0.16 -16.30 -5.84
CA TRP A 45 -0.84 -15.52 -6.86
C TRP A 45 -1.32 -14.18 -6.31
N ILE A 46 -1.41 -13.21 -7.21
CA ILE A 46 -2.06 -11.93 -6.98
C ILE A 46 -3.12 -11.72 -8.05
N GLY A 47 -4.35 -11.44 -7.62
CA GLY A 47 -5.46 -11.14 -8.50
C GLY A 47 -5.91 -9.70 -8.33
N TRP A 48 -6.41 -9.09 -9.40
CA TRP A 48 -7.08 -7.79 -9.34
C TRP A 48 -8.32 -7.77 -10.21
N TYR A 49 -9.34 -7.08 -9.74
CA TYR A 49 -10.64 -6.97 -10.36
C TYR A 49 -11.04 -5.52 -10.51
N ASP A 50 -11.44 -5.11 -11.71
CA ASP A 50 -11.79 -3.73 -12.08
C ASP A 50 -13.29 -3.46 -12.20
N GLY A 51 -14.14 -4.40 -11.78
CA GLY A 51 -15.60 -4.36 -11.94
C GLY A 51 -16.10 -5.11 -13.17
N GLU A 52 -15.23 -5.47 -14.11
CA GLU A 52 -15.59 -6.21 -15.34
C GLU A 52 -14.67 -7.40 -15.63
N THR A 53 -13.39 -7.24 -15.32
CA THR A 53 -12.35 -8.22 -15.65
C THR A 53 -11.60 -8.63 -14.41
N GLN A 54 -11.55 -9.91 -14.17
CA GLN A 54 -10.64 -10.53 -13.20
C GLN A 54 -9.33 -10.85 -13.89
N TRP A 55 -8.25 -10.34 -13.33
CA TRP A 55 -6.88 -10.65 -13.69
C TRP A 55 -6.23 -11.49 -12.60
N CYS A 56 -5.28 -12.32 -12.96
CA CYS A 56 -4.50 -13.08 -12.00
C CYS A 56 -3.09 -13.32 -12.54
N LEU A 57 -2.10 -12.94 -11.75
CA LEU A 57 -0.70 -13.29 -11.96
C LEU A 57 -0.32 -14.36 -10.94
N SER A 58 0.09 -15.52 -11.39
CA SER A 58 0.56 -16.60 -10.53
C SER A 58 2.04 -16.90 -10.77
N ALA A 59 2.74 -17.24 -9.68
CA ALA A 59 4.12 -17.64 -9.67
C ALA A 59 4.23 -19.05 -9.07
N GLY A 60 4.96 -19.93 -9.74
CA GLY A 60 5.34 -21.24 -9.21
C GLY A 60 6.68 -21.17 -8.45
N ASP A 61 7.15 -22.33 -8.03
CA ASP A 61 8.39 -22.48 -7.27
C ASP A 61 9.56 -21.68 -7.85
N GLY A 62 10.30 -20.98 -6.99
CA GLY A 62 11.49 -20.21 -7.36
C GLY A 62 11.19 -18.85 -8.01
N ALA A 63 10.04 -18.27 -7.81
CA ALA A 63 9.76 -16.88 -8.17
C ALA A 63 10.43 -15.94 -7.16
N ASP A 64 11.69 -15.59 -7.42
CA ASP A 64 12.50 -14.71 -6.54
C ASP A 64 12.07 -13.22 -6.65
N ALA A 65 11.33 -12.86 -7.67
CA ALA A 65 10.85 -11.48 -7.81
C ALA A 65 9.55 -11.29 -7.01
N PRO A 66 9.39 -10.14 -6.36
CA PRO A 66 8.17 -9.83 -5.63
C PRO A 66 6.97 -9.91 -6.57
N LEU A 67 6.10 -10.88 -6.35
CA LEU A 67 4.90 -11.10 -7.16
C LEU A 67 4.04 -9.85 -7.22
N VAL A 68 3.90 -9.16 -6.08
CA VAL A 68 3.16 -7.90 -5.95
C VAL A 68 3.78 -6.82 -6.84
N ASN A 69 5.11 -6.63 -6.81
CA ASN A 69 5.77 -5.62 -7.63
C ASN A 69 5.61 -5.88 -9.13
N THR A 70 5.69 -7.14 -9.55
CA THR A 70 5.48 -7.55 -10.94
C THR A 70 4.03 -7.28 -11.38
N ALA A 71 3.05 -7.57 -10.52
CA ALA A 71 1.64 -7.32 -10.79
C ALA A 71 1.35 -5.82 -10.95
N TYR A 72 1.88 -4.97 -10.07
CA TYR A 72 1.72 -3.51 -10.19
C TYR A 72 2.32 -2.95 -11.48
N SER A 73 3.46 -3.45 -11.92
CA SER A 73 4.04 -3.08 -13.22
C SER A 73 3.13 -3.47 -14.39
N ILE A 74 2.44 -4.61 -14.29
CA ILE A 74 1.45 -5.04 -15.30
C ILE A 74 0.22 -4.15 -15.24
N MET A 75 -0.32 -3.87 -14.05
CA MET A 75 -1.48 -2.99 -13.87
C MET A 75 -1.24 -1.62 -14.50
N GLN A 76 -0.08 -1.00 -14.25
CA GLN A 76 0.33 0.26 -14.87
C GLN A 76 0.42 0.17 -16.40
N THR A 77 1.00 -0.92 -16.91
CA THR A 77 1.08 -1.16 -18.36
C THR A 77 -0.31 -1.28 -19.00
N LEU A 78 -1.26 -1.84 -18.28
CA LEU A 78 -2.67 -1.96 -18.70
C LEU A 78 -3.46 -0.65 -18.55
N GLY A 79 -2.86 0.39 -17.96
CA GLY A 79 -3.46 1.72 -17.79
C GLY A 79 -4.29 1.89 -16.53
N TYR A 80 -4.17 0.99 -15.54
CA TYR A 80 -4.79 1.19 -14.24
C TYR A 80 -4.03 2.23 -13.41
N ASP A 81 -4.76 3.10 -12.74
CA ASP A 81 -4.20 4.10 -11.83
C ASP A 81 -3.96 3.45 -10.45
N VAL A 82 -2.80 2.82 -10.33
CA VAL A 82 -2.32 2.17 -9.08
C VAL A 82 -1.01 2.79 -8.60
N ASP A 83 -0.55 3.83 -9.28
CA ASP A 83 0.71 4.49 -8.98
C ASP A 83 0.49 5.55 -7.89
N VAL A 84 1.08 5.33 -6.73
CA VAL A 84 1.09 6.31 -5.63
C VAL A 84 2.44 7.02 -5.52
N ALA A 85 3.45 6.62 -6.29
CA ALA A 85 4.72 7.32 -6.34
C ALA A 85 4.57 8.61 -7.15
N PRO A 86 5.10 9.75 -6.66
CA PRO A 86 4.99 11.01 -7.37
C PRO A 86 5.84 11.04 -8.64
N GLU A 87 5.50 11.93 -9.56
CA GLU A 87 6.28 12.17 -10.77
C GLU A 87 7.75 12.50 -10.41
N GLY A 88 8.67 11.88 -11.12
CA GLY A 88 10.11 12.01 -10.88
C GLY A 88 10.68 11.05 -9.84
N ALA A 89 9.85 10.21 -9.22
CA ALA A 89 10.34 9.16 -8.33
C ALA A 89 11.13 8.09 -9.09
N SER A 90 12.15 7.54 -8.43
CA SER A 90 12.94 6.39 -8.88
C SER A 90 12.90 5.26 -7.87
N ASP A 91 13.43 4.09 -8.25
CA ASP A 91 13.52 2.91 -7.40
C ASP A 91 12.18 2.52 -6.75
N VAL A 92 11.10 2.63 -7.53
CA VAL A 92 9.74 2.34 -7.06
C VAL A 92 9.57 0.83 -6.87
N VAL A 93 9.16 0.43 -5.67
CA VAL A 93 8.92 -0.96 -5.28
C VAL A 93 7.59 -1.07 -4.57
N TYR A 94 6.71 -1.93 -5.06
CA TYR A 94 5.45 -2.27 -4.42
C TYR A 94 5.57 -3.58 -3.66
N SER A 95 4.96 -3.63 -2.48
CA SER A 95 4.89 -4.82 -1.63
C SER A 95 3.57 -4.91 -0.90
N ALA A 96 3.23 -6.09 -0.42
CA ALA A 96 2.15 -6.32 0.53
C ALA A 96 2.61 -7.36 1.54
N GLU A 97 2.31 -7.12 2.80
CA GLU A 97 2.69 -8.00 3.91
C GLU A 97 1.67 -7.93 5.05
N PRO A 98 1.50 -9.01 5.82
CA PRO A 98 0.73 -8.96 7.06
C PRO A 98 1.53 -8.19 8.12
N ARG A 99 0.87 -7.24 8.80
CA ARG A 99 1.47 -6.51 9.92
C ARG A 99 0.41 -6.25 10.98
N ASP A 100 0.62 -6.79 12.18
CA ASP A 100 -0.28 -6.67 13.33
C ASP A 100 -1.76 -7.02 13.01
N GLY A 101 -1.95 -8.05 12.17
CA GLY A 101 -3.26 -8.54 11.76
C GLY A 101 -3.91 -7.77 10.61
N LEU A 102 -3.23 -6.78 10.03
CA LEU A 102 -3.68 -6.04 8.86
C LEU A 102 -2.91 -6.47 7.61
N ALA A 103 -3.58 -6.40 6.46
CA ALA A 103 -2.93 -6.47 5.16
C ALA A 103 -2.38 -5.08 4.82
N VAL A 104 -1.06 -4.91 4.89
CA VAL A 104 -0.39 -3.62 4.61
C VAL A 104 0.19 -3.65 3.21
N ALA A 105 -0.37 -2.83 2.32
CA ALA A 105 0.18 -2.55 1.00
C ALA A 105 1.11 -1.35 1.08
N SER A 106 2.30 -1.42 0.46
CA SER A 106 3.31 -0.38 0.53
C SER A 106 3.90 -0.07 -0.83
N CYS A 107 4.24 1.20 -1.04
CA CYS A 107 5.03 1.70 -2.15
C CYS A 107 6.26 2.41 -1.58
N ALA A 108 7.44 1.90 -1.87
CA ALA A 108 8.71 2.53 -1.53
C ALA A 108 9.34 3.15 -2.77
N PHE A 109 9.83 4.39 -2.66
CA PHE A 109 10.42 5.14 -3.77
C PHE A 109 11.49 6.11 -3.30
N THR A 110 12.35 6.55 -4.21
CA THR A 110 13.33 7.60 -3.98
C THR A 110 12.92 8.86 -4.74
N LEU A 111 12.85 9.99 -4.05
CA LEU A 111 12.59 11.30 -4.66
C LEU A 111 13.49 12.36 -4.01
N ASP A 112 14.17 13.15 -4.82
CA ASP A 112 15.11 14.20 -4.39
C ASP A 112 16.19 13.68 -3.41
N GLY A 113 16.61 12.43 -3.59
CA GLY A 113 17.62 11.77 -2.77
C GLY A 113 17.12 11.23 -1.43
N VAL A 114 15.83 11.38 -1.12
CA VAL A 114 15.18 10.83 0.08
C VAL A 114 14.48 9.53 -0.27
N ARG A 115 14.65 8.50 0.57
CA ARG A 115 13.90 7.25 0.48
C ARG A 115 12.61 7.37 1.28
N TRP A 116 11.50 7.18 0.60
CA TRP A 116 10.15 7.25 1.15
C TRP A 116 9.52 5.86 1.14
N THR A 117 8.65 5.59 2.12
CA THR A 117 7.76 4.43 2.11
C THR A 117 6.34 4.88 2.47
N TYR A 118 5.44 4.75 1.54
CA TYR A 118 4.01 5.01 1.70
C TYR A 118 3.27 3.71 1.87
N SER A 119 2.48 3.58 2.93
CA SER A 119 1.77 2.35 3.27
C SER A 119 0.29 2.62 3.54
N MET A 120 -0.54 1.62 3.29
CA MET A 120 -1.99 1.68 3.46
C MET A 120 -2.52 0.33 3.95
N ALA A 121 -3.51 0.38 4.85
CA ALA A 121 -4.24 -0.81 5.28
C ALA A 121 -5.70 -0.48 5.61
N ALA A 122 -6.61 -1.42 5.37
CA ALA A 122 -7.98 -1.32 5.86
C ALA A 122 -8.03 -1.66 7.36
N THR A 123 -8.74 -0.86 8.15
CA THR A 123 -8.91 -1.08 9.58
C THR A 123 -10.31 -0.67 10.03
N SER A 124 -10.81 -1.35 11.06
CA SER A 124 -12.03 -0.96 11.78
C SER A 124 -11.74 -0.07 12.99
N GLN A 125 -10.46 0.17 13.31
CA GLN A 125 -10.07 1.01 14.44
C GLN A 125 -10.10 2.47 14.02
N VAL A 126 -11.11 3.20 14.48
CA VAL A 126 -11.36 4.61 14.12
C VAL A 126 -11.02 5.60 15.22
N GLU A 127 -10.45 5.13 16.33
CA GLU A 127 -10.11 5.95 17.51
C GLU A 127 -8.59 6.10 17.66
N LEU A 128 -8.17 7.24 18.19
CA LEU A 128 -6.77 7.48 18.55
C LEU A 128 -6.37 6.68 19.80
N PRO A 129 -5.14 6.18 19.89
CA PRO A 129 -4.11 6.20 18.84
C PRO A 129 -4.44 5.24 17.69
N PHE A 130 -4.19 5.67 16.46
CA PHE A 130 -4.32 4.77 15.31
C PHE A 130 -3.30 3.64 15.39
N GLN A 131 -3.65 2.49 14.81
CA GLN A 131 -2.69 1.43 14.62
C GLN A 131 -1.56 1.92 13.70
N ASP A 132 -0.34 1.87 14.18
CA ASP A 132 0.83 2.22 13.40
C ASP A 132 1.18 1.09 12.44
N ILE A 133 1.04 1.35 11.16
CA ILE A 133 1.35 0.40 10.09
C ILE A 133 2.73 0.65 9.44
N SER A 134 3.51 1.60 9.96
CA SER A 134 4.86 1.89 9.42
C SER A 134 5.87 0.77 9.66
N GLY A 135 5.69 0.02 10.76
CA GLY A 135 6.66 -0.96 11.24
C GLY A 135 7.92 -0.34 11.82
N LEU A 136 7.93 0.98 12.06
CA LEU A 136 9.05 1.71 12.61
C LEU A 136 8.79 2.09 14.08
N PRO A 137 9.81 2.17 14.92
CA PRO A 137 9.67 2.68 16.28
C PRO A 137 9.26 4.16 16.27
N ASP A 138 8.79 4.66 17.40
CA ASP A 138 8.62 6.10 17.60
C ASP A 138 9.98 6.79 17.69
N TYR A 139 10.05 7.98 17.10
CA TYR A 139 11.22 8.84 17.15
C TYR A 139 11.18 9.76 18.39
N ALA A 140 12.20 10.59 18.57
CA ALA A 140 12.38 11.42 19.76
C ALA A 140 11.25 12.43 20.00
N VAL A 141 10.61 12.92 18.94
CA VAL A 141 9.48 13.85 18.98
C VAL A 141 8.26 13.17 18.39
N THR A 142 7.14 13.22 19.12
CA THR A 142 5.84 12.76 18.63
C THR A 142 4.79 13.81 18.95
N GLU A 143 4.02 14.22 17.96
CA GLU A 143 2.99 15.26 18.12
C GLU A 143 1.77 15.00 17.21
N ASP A 144 0.65 15.61 17.57
CA ASP A 144 -0.55 15.60 16.75
C ASP A 144 -0.32 16.45 15.50
N ALA A 145 -0.85 15.96 14.38
CA ALA A 145 -0.78 16.61 13.07
C ALA A 145 -2.11 16.46 12.33
N GLN A 146 -2.16 16.98 11.12
CA GLN A 146 -3.33 16.86 10.25
C GLN A 146 -2.88 16.73 8.80
N ILE A 147 -3.46 15.78 8.07
CA ILE A 147 -3.31 15.62 6.62
C ILE A 147 -4.65 15.95 5.98
N LEU A 148 -4.71 17.09 5.28
CA LEU A 148 -5.96 17.71 4.86
C LEU A 148 -6.91 17.86 6.06
N TRP A 149 -8.01 17.10 6.12
CA TRP A 149 -8.94 17.08 7.25
C TRP A 149 -8.83 15.82 8.13
N CYS A 150 -7.93 14.90 7.78
CA CYS A 150 -7.73 13.67 8.52
C CYS A 150 -6.83 13.91 9.74
N PRO A 151 -7.21 13.44 10.92
CA PRO A 151 -6.33 13.48 12.08
C PRO A 151 -5.09 12.61 11.82
N ALA A 152 -3.94 13.08 12.26
CA ALA A 152 -2.66 12.42 12.05
C ALA A 152 -1.78 12.50 13.30
N VAL A 153 -0.80 11.61 13.38
CA VAL A 153 0.28 11.64 14.36
C VAL A 153 1.60 11.60 13.60
N ILE A 154 2.48 12.54 13.86
CA ILE A 154 3.82 12.59 13.27
C ILE A 154 4.88 12.32 14.35
N SER A 155 5.87 11.50 14.01
CA SER A 155 7.01 11.19 14.86
C SER A 155 8.30 11.36 14.05
N TYR A 156 9.28 12.10 14.59
CA TYR A 156 10.52 12.45 13.88
C TYR A 156 11.67 12.71 14.84
N ASP A 157 12.88 12.83 14.32
CA ASP A 157 14.08 13.18 15.05
C ASP A 157 14.91 14.27 14.36
N GLU A 158 16.01 14.66 15.03
CA GLU A 158 16.92 15.70 14.52
C GLU A 158 17.71 15.27 13.27
N SER A 159 17.79 13.97 12.98
CA SER A 159 18.45 13.46 11.75
C SER A 159 17.62 13.70 10.50
N GLY A 160 16.35 14.01 10.68
CA GLY A 160 15.36 14.15 9.61
C GLY A 160 14.64 12.84 9.26
N ALA A 161 14.94 11.73 9.97
CA ALA A 161 14.14 10.52 9.88
C ALA A 161 12.80 10.72 10.58
N GLY A 162 11.74 10.10 10.03
CA GLY A 162 10.44 10.21 10.64
C GLY A 162 9.34 9.44 9.92
N LYS A 163 8.18 9.47 10.55
CA LYS A 163 6.94 8.87 10.04
C LYS A 163 5.75 9.75 10.37
N ILE A 164 4.72 9.67 9.55
CA ILE A 164 3.42 10.24 9.83
C ILE A 164 2.35 9.19 9.53
N THR A 165 1.40 9.04 10.44
CA THR A 165 0.27 8.11 10.30
C THR A 165 -1.03 8.90 10.38
N TRP A 166 -1.97 8.63 9.48
CA TRP A 166 -3.29 9.27 9.49
C TRP A 166 -4.39 8.28 9.10
N PHE A 167 -5.61 8.64 9.40
CA PHE A 167 -6.77 7.80 9.17
C PHE A 167 -7.82 8.54 8.34
N ASP A 168 -8.27 7.91 7.24
CA ASP A 168 -9.43 8.35 6.47
C ASP A 168 -10.67 7.55 6.88
N VAL A 169 -11.61 8.23 7.53
CA VAL A 169 -12.78 7.61 8.15
C VAL A 169 -13.73 7.00 7.12
N ALA A 170 -13.95 7.69 6.01
CA ALA A 170 -14.97 7.28 5.04
C ALA A 170 -14.70 5.91 4.42
N PRO A 171 -13.48 5.62 3.89
CA PRO A 171 -13.14 4.30 3.41
C PRO A 171 -12.69 3.32 4.51
N GLY A 172 -12.42 3.78 5.74
CA GLY A 172 -11.85 2.95 6.80
C GLY A 172 -10.40 2.55 6.54
N LEU A 173 -9.58 3.49 6.07
CA LEU A 173 -8.18 3.25 5.71
C LEU A 173 -7.23 4.01 6.63
N VAL A 174 -6.22 3.32 7.14
CA VAL A 174 -5.07 3.92 7.81
C VAL A 174 -3.92 3.99 6.82
N TYR A 175 -3.21 5.09 6.88
CA TYR A 175 -2.04 5.38 6.04
C TYR A 175 -0.82 5.66 6.90
N SER A 176 0.33 5.36 6.37
CA SER A 176 1.61 5.77 6.94
C SER A 176 2.56 6.22 5.84
N LEU A 177 3.29 7.29 6.07
CA LEU A 177 4.41 7.71 5.25
C LEU A 177 5.63 7.82 6.13
N SER A 178 6.72 7.18 5.74
CA SER A 178 8.01 7.30 6.42
C SER A 178 9.11 7.75 5.48
N ALA A 179 10.10 8.39 6.05
CA ALA A 179 11.30 8.84 5.35
C ALA A 179 12.54 8.52 6.17
N ASP A 180 13.64 8.32 5.46
CA ASP A 180 14.96 8.22 6.06
C ASP A 180 15.52 9.61 6.46
N ASN A 181 16.79 9.68 6.79
CA ASN A 181 17.49 10.77 7.49
C ASN A 181 17.53 12.12 6.77
N SER A 182 16.67 12.46 5.84
CA SER A 182 16.83 13.70 5.04
C SER A 182 15.56 14.52 4.90
N ALA A 183 14.43 14.04 5.43
CA ALA A 183 13.14 14.68 5.21
C ALA A 183 12.83 15.77 6.25
N GLY A 184 12.81 15.39 7.53
CA GLY A 184 12.32 16.27 8.59
C GLY A 184 10.80 16.45 8.58
N ARG A 185 10.31 17.13 9.61
CA ARG A 185 8.89 17.30 9.89
C ARG A 185 8.09 17.88 8.73
N ASP A 186 8.54 19.00 8.19
CA ASP A 186 7.78 19.73 7.18
C ASP A 186 7.73 18.96 5.85
N ALA A 187 8.83 18.31 5.46
CA ALA A 187 8.84 17.46 4.26
C ALA A 187 7.95 16.23 4.40
N LEU A 188 7.82 15.63 5.59
CA LEU A 188 6.87 14.56 5.85
C LEU A 188 5.42 15.02 5.64
N LEU A 189 5.06 16.18 6.18
CA LEU A 189 3.73 16.78 6.01
C LEU A 189 3.44 17.12 4.55
N ASP A 190 4.38 17.77 3.88
CA ASP A 190 4.21 18.18 2.48
C ASP A 190 4.05 16.95 1.56
N MET A 191 4.88 15.92 1.76
CA MET A 191 4.80 14.70 0.97
C MET A 191 3.51 13.92 1.25
N ALA A 192 3.10 13.81 2.51
CA ALA A 192 1.84 13.15 2.85
C ALA A 192 0.63 13.86 2.22
N ASN A 193 0.58 15.20 2.27
CA ASN A 193 -0.47 15.96 1.61
C ASN A 193 -0.42 15.86 0.08
N ARG A 194 0.75 15.68 -0.52
CA ARG A 194 0.92 15.50 -1.96
C ARG A 194 0.44 14.13 -2.44
N LEU A 195 0.71 13.07 -1.66
CA LEU A 195 0.37 11.70 -2.03
C LEU A 195 -1.08 11.35 -1.72
N PHE A 196 -1.64 11.94 -0.65
CA PHE A 196 -2.95 11.57 -0.17
C PHE A 196 -4.06 12.18 -1.02
N THR A 197 -4.83 11.31 -1.66
CA THR A 197 -6.10 11.69 -2.29
C THR A 197 -7.22 11.04 -1.48
N PRO A 198 -7.95 11.83 -0.68
CA PRO A 198 -9.03 11.27 0.15
C PRO A 198 -10.14 10.73 -0.72
N ALA A 199 -10.78 9.66 -0.27
CA ALA A 199 -12.01 9.19 -0.88
C ALA A 199 -13.04 10.33 -0.83
N GLN A 200 -13.66 10.65 -1.95
CA GLN A 200 -14.75 11.63 -1.99
C GLN A 200 -15.93 11.02 -1.23
N GLY A 201 -16.04 11.35 0.05
CA GLY A 201 -17.26 11.10 0.80
C GLY A 201 -18.37 11.90 0.15
N GLU A 202 -19.50 11.27 -0.16
CA GLU A 202 -20.72 12.00 -0.47
C GLU A 202 -20.99 12.93 0.71
N VAL A 203 -20.89 14.23 0.48
CA VAL A 203 -21.34 15.24 1.45
C VAL A 203 -22.85 15.16 1.42
N GLY A 204 -23.40 14.39 2.38
CA GLY A 204 -24.84 14.29 2.63
C GLY A 204 -25.38 15.54 3.35
#